data_0004489c8b15401fdf95cb57b12f96f5
#
_entry.id   0004489c8b15401fdf95cb57b12f96f5
#
_cell.length_a   1.000
_cell.length_b   1.000
_cell.length_c   1.000
_cell.angle_alpha   90.00
_cell.angle_beta   90.00
_cell.angle_gamma   90.00
#
_symmetry.space_group_name_H-M   'P 1'
#
loop_
_entity.id
_entity.type
_entity.pdbx_description
1 polymer ?
#
loop_
_entity_poly.entity_id
_entity_poly.type
_entity_poly.pdbx_seq_one_letter_code
_entity_poly.pdbx_strand_id
1 'polypeptide(L)'
;MTNYIAAMVDELYQLGVREVVISPGSRSTPLAVLFCEHEFQVFVSLDERSAGFFALGIAKEKERPVVLVCTSGSAVANYFPAIVEARHSNVPLIVLTADRPHELRQVGAPQTIDQIKFYHGYAKYFEELALPEETGSMYGYVRGVMRKAYLDSMTKSYGVAHINIPLREPLSPDLAKLDFTRGRLNHPFTWQEGEKVLAPEDSTFQDKKGIIICGGDAYADYQQEVLQLAEYLKAPLLADPLSNFRNYEHPLIIDSYDAFLKSNAIRQELKPEFIIHF
;
A
#
# COMPACT_ATOMS: atom_id res chain seq x y z
N MET A 1 16.73 0.12 21.98
CA MET A 1 15.73 -0.57 21.14
C MET A 1 14.32 -0.08 21.38
N THR A 2 13.85 0.03 22.62
CA THR A 2 12.45 0.39 22.95
C THR A 2 11.99 1.67 22.28
N ASN A 3 12.68 2.79 22.54
CA ASN A 3 12.25 4.08 21.99
C ASN A 3 12.54 4.24 20.50
N TYR A 4 13.49 3.49 19.93
CA TYR A 4 13.71 3.43 18.49
C TYR A 4 12.49 2.83 17.77
N ILE A 5 11.99 1.69 18.25
CA ILE A 5 10.78 1.07 17.70
C ILE A 5 9.54 1.91 18.04
N ALA A 6 9.46 2.49 19.25
CA ALA A 6 8.37 3.39 19.62
C ALA A 6 8.27 4.61 18.68
N ALA A 7 9.40 5.21 18.32
CA ALA A 7 9.45 6.33 17.37
C ALA A 7 8.93 5.91 15.98
N MET A 8 9.24 4.69 15.52
CA MET A 8 8.73 4.13 14.27
C MET A 8 7.21 3.95 14.31
N VAL A 9 6.70 3.31 15.36
CA VAL A 9 5.26 3.06 15.54
C VAL A 9 4.48 4.36 15.61
N ASP A 10 4.96 5.31 16.41
CA ASP A 10 4.32 6.60 16.56
C ASP A 10 4.31 7.41 15.25
N GLU A 11 5.39 7.38 14.48
CA GLU A 11 5.41 8.11 13.21
C GLU A 11 4.35 7.59 12.22
N LEU A 12 4.18 6.27 12.14
CA LEU A 12 3.11 5.69 11.31
C LEU A 12 1.72 6.16 11.77
N TYR A 13 1.50 6.28 13.08
CA TYR A 13 0.25 6.81 13.62
C TYR A 13 0.05 8.29 13.29
N GLN A 14 1.10 9.11 13.40
CA GLN A 14 1.07 10.54 13.04
C GLN A 14 0.78 10.75 11.53
N LEU A 15 1.18 9.81 10.69
CA LEU A 15 0.91 9.80 9.25
C LEU A 15 -0.51 9.34 8.89
N GLY A 16 -1.33 8.93 9.86
CA GLY A 16 -2.71 8.52 9.64
C GLY A 16 -2.92 7.02 9.51
N VAL A 17 -1.89 6.20 9.65
CA VAL A 17 -2.05 4.74 9.72
C VAL A 17 -2.72 4.37 11.05
N ARG A 18 -3.71 3.48 11.01
CA ARG A 18 -4.52 3.13 12.21
C ARG A 18 -4.59 1.64 12.46
N GLU A 19 -4.43 0.83 11.45
CA GLU A 19 -4.59 -0.62 11.53
C GLU A 19 -3.24 -1.32 11.39
N VAL A 20 -3.05 -2.35 12.21
CA VAL A 20 -1.92 -3.27 12.12
C VAL A 20 -2.40 -4.71 12.24
N VAL A 21 -1.93 -5.56 11.34
CA VAL A 21 -2.14 -7.02 11.40
C VAL A 21 -0.81 -7.68 11.76
N ILE A 22 -0.81 -8.40 12.88
CA ILE A 22 0.39 -8.99 13.47
C ILE A 22 0.30 -10.50 13.39
N SER A 23 1.29 -11.13 12.74
CA SER A 23 1.57 -12.55 12.86
C SER A 23 2.69 -12.73 13.91
N PRO A 24 2.35 -13.20 15.12
CA PRO A 24 3.27 -13.15 16.27
C PRO A 24 4.43 -14.14 16.14
N GLY A 25 5.59 -13.73 16.62
CA GLY A 25 6.78 -14.57 16.73
C GLY A 25 7.86 -13.90 17.58
N SER A 26 8.82 -14.68 18.08
CA SER A 26 9.81 -14.18 19.05
C SER A 26 10.59 -12.96 18.54
N ARG A 27 11.07 -12.97 17.28
CA ARG A 27 11.88 -11.85 16.74
C ARG A 27 11.05 -10.57 16.56
N SER A 28 9.75 -10.69 16.30
CA SER A 28 8.84 -9.55 16.16
C SER A 28 8.24 -9.05 17.48
N THR A 29 8.61 -9.64 18.65
CA THR A 29 8.10 -9.22 19.96
C THR A 29 8.19 -7.71 20.20
N PRO A 30 9.31 -7.01 19.91
CA PRO A 30 9.35 -5.56 20.16
C PRO A 30 8.33 -4.78 19.34
N LEU A 31 8.10 -5.19 18.09
CA LEU A 31 7.11 -4.59 17.22
C LEU A 31 5.70 -4.85 17.75
N ALA A 32 5.37 -6.11 18.02
CA ALA A 32 4.05 -6.53 18.48
C ALA A 32 3.66 -5.80 19.77
N VAL A 33 4.54 -5.79 20.77
CA VAL A 33 4.30 -5.13 22.06
C VAL A 33 4.08 -3.63 21.86
N LEU A 34 4.94 -2.93 21.11
CA LEU A 34 4.84 -1.48 20.99
C LEU A 34 3.66 -1.03 20.11
N PHE A 35 3.19 -1.84 19.18
CA PHE A 35 1.91 -1.58 18.53
C PHE A 35 0.72 -1.77 19.46
N CYS A 36 0.77 -2.73 20.38
CA CYS A 36 -0.27 -2.92 21.40
C CYS A 36 -0.28 -1.82 22.48
N GLU A 37 0.87 -1.22 22.78
CA GLU A 37 1.00 -0.09 23.74
C GLU A 37 0.62 1.26 23.11
N HIS A 38 0.33 1.29 21.81
CA HIS A 38 -0.11 2.49 21.10
C HIS A 38 -1.60 2.40 20.74
N GLU A 39 -2.18 3.50 20.24
CA GLU A 39 -3.61 3.60 19.89
C GLU A 39 -3.98 2.92 18.53
N PHE A 40 -3.19 1.99 18.05
CA PHE A 40 -3.51 1.23 16.84
C PHE A 40 -4.66 0.23 17.09
N GLN A 41 -5.47 0.05 16.05
CA GLN A 41 -6.36 -1.10 15.99
C GLN A 41 -5.53 -2.33 15.59
N VAL A 42 -5.28 -3.21 16.57
CA VAL A 42 -4.43 -4.39 16.42
C VAL A 42 -5.28 -5.61 16.10
N PHE A 43 -4.94 -6.28 15.00
CA PHE A 43 -5.49 -7.59 14.64
C PHE A 43 -4.38 -8.64 14.73
N VAL A 44 -4.67 -9.77 15.33
CA VAL A 44 -3.72 -10.89 15.43
C VAL A 44 -4.17 -12.03 14.53
N SER A 45 -3.29 -12.47 13.64
CA SER A 45 -3.51 -13.62 12.77
C SER A 45 -2.29 -14.53 12.80
N LEU A 46 -2.49 -15.81 13.15
CA LEU A 46 -1.39 -16.76 13.31
C LEU A 46 -0.77 -17.22 11.97
N ASP A 47 -1.56 -17.21 10.91
CA ASP A 47 -1.12 -17.57 9.56
C ASP A 47 -0.83 -16.30 8.75
N GLU A 48 0.41 -16.12 8.34
CA GLU A 48 0.87 -14.92 7.63
C GLU A 48 0.20 -14.75 6.26
N ARG A 49 -0.08 -15.83 5.56
CA ARG A 49 -0.78 -15.76 4.27
C ARG A 49 -2.17 -15.19 4.45
N SER A 50 -2.92 -15.67 5.45
CA SER A 50 -4.23 -15.16 5.79
C SER A 50 -4.17 -13.72 6.28
N ALA A 51 -3.17 -13.38 7.10
CA ALA A 51 -2.91 -12.03 7.58
C ALA A 51 -2.68 -11.04 6.43
N GLY A 52 -1.90 -11.45 5.44
CA GLY A 52 -1.60 -10.63 4.26
C GLY A 52 -2.87 -10.23 3.48
N PHE A 53 -3.73 -11.20 3.16
CA PHE A 53 -4.99 -10.92 2.47
C PHE A 53 -6.01 -10.18 3.35
N PHE A 54 -6.02 -10.43 4.65
CA PHE A 54 -6.86 -9.68 5.58
C PHE A 54 -6.46 -8.19 5.62
N ALA A 55 -5.17 -7.90 5.75
CA ALA A 55 -4.65 -6.54 5.71
C ALA A 55 -4.94 -5.85 4.37
N LEU A 56 -4.79 -6.58 3.25
CA LEU A 56 -5.14 -6.10 1.92
C LEU A 56 -6.61 -5.68 1.82
N GLY A 57 -7.52 -6.49 2.37
CA GLY A 57 -8.96 -6.17 2.41
C GLY A 57 -9.24 -4.89 3.21
N ILE A 58 -8.61 -4.73 4.40
CA ILE A 58 -8.75 -3.52 5.22
C ILE A 58 -8.20 -2.30 4.47
N ALA A 59 -7.00 -2.42 3.88
CA ALA A 59 -6.36 -1.31 3.18
C ALA A 59 -7.20 -0.83 1.98
N LYS A 60 -7.79 -1.77 1.25
CA LYS A 60 -8.69 -1.49 0.12
C LYS A 60 -9.95 -0.76 0.56
N GLU A 61 -10.57 -1.19 1.67
CA GLU A 61 -11.79 -0.58 2.22
C GLU A 61 -11.53 0.81 2.83
N LYS A 62 -10.37 0.98 3.48
CA LYS A 62 -10.02 2.22 4.19
C LYS A 62 -9.27 3.24 3.34
N GLU A 63 -8.87 2.86 2.12
CA GLU A 63 -8.09 3.69 1.20
C GLU A 63 -6.84 4.29 1.83
N ARG A 64 -6.20 3.53 2.74
CA ARG A 64 -4.99 3.94 3.46
C ARG A 64 -4.12 2.73 3.78
N PRO A 65 -2.81 2.93 4.04
CA PRO A 65 -1.93 1.83 4.34
C PRO A 65 -2.31 1.10 5.62
N VAL A 66 -2.26 -0.23 5.56
CA VAL A 66 -2.32 -1.12 6.72
C VAL A 66 -0.93 -1.69 6.97
N VAL A 67 -0.53 -1.75 8.23
CA VAL A 67 0.74 -2.35 8.62
C VAL A 67 0.59 -3.87 8.76
N LEU A 68 1.53 -4.61 8.15
CA LEU A 68 1.74 -6.04 8.35
C LEU A 68 3.01 -6.25 9.17
N VAL A 69 2.94 -7.07 10.22
CA VAL A 69 4.11 -7.40 11.05
C VAL A 69 4.28 -8.91 11.12
N CYS A 70 5.46 -9.41 10.79
CA CYS A 70 5.82 -10.81 11.01
C CYS A 70 7.22 -10.97 11.61
N THR A 71 7.49 -12.18 12.09
CA THR A 71 8.81 -12.60 12.51
C THR A 71 9.70 -12.91 11.30
N SER A 72 10.94 -13.35 11.54
CA SER A 72 11.91 -13.68 10.49
C SER A 72 11.69 -15.08 9.88
N GLY A 73 12.37 -15.35 8.80
CA GLY A 73 12.36 -16.65 8.13
C GLY A 73 11.19 -16.81 7.17
N SER A 74 10.61 -18.01 7.08
CA SER A 74 9.50 -18.31 6.15
C SER A 74 8.23 -17.50 6.36
N ALA A 75 8.05 -16.85 7.51
CA ALA A 75 6.97 -15.89 7.77
C ALA A 75 6.92 -14.81 6.69
N VAL A 76 8.08 -14.26 6.32
CA VAL A 76 8.22 -13.25 5.27
C VAL A 76 7.71 -13.77 3.93
N ALA A 77 8.04 -15.02 3.58
CA ALA A 77 7.62 -15.66 2.33
C ALA A 77 6.09 -15.84 2.23
N ASN A 78 5.43 -16.08 3.35
CA ASN A 78 4.00 -16.32 3.40
C ASN A 78 3.15 -15.07 3.08
N TYR A 79 3.70 -13.86 3.23
CA TYR A 79 3.04 -12.63 2.78
C TYR A 79 3.08 -12.45 1.25
N PHE A 80 3.97 -13.14 0.54
CA PHE A 80 4.23 -12.86 -0.86
C PHE A 80 2.99 -12.90 -1.76
N PRO A 81 2.06 -13.87 -1.65
CA PRO A 81 0.84 -13.87 -2.48
C PRO A 81 0.01 -12.58 -2.33
N ALA A 82 -0.16 -12.08 -1.11
CA ALA A 82 -0.87 -10.84 -0.85
C ALA A 82 -0.11 -9.60 -1.35
N ILE A 83 1.22 -9.62 -1.30
CA ILE A 83 2.08 -8.55 -1.83
C ILE A 83 1.94 -8.45 -3.37
N VAL A 84 1.90 -9.61 -4.06
CA VAL A 84 1.66 -9.66 -5.50
C VAL A 84 0.30 -9.06 -5.84
N GLU A 85 -0.74 -9.47 -5.13
CA GLU A 85 -2.09 -8.93 -5.31
C GLU A 85 -2.14 -7.43 -5.03
N ALA A 86 -1.56 -6.97 -3.91
CA ALA A 86 -1.49 -5.55 -3.55
C ALA A 86 -0.82 -4.70 -4.64
N ARG A 87 0.25 -5.23 -5.26
CA ARG A 87 0.95 -4.55 -6.36
C ARG A 87 0.09 -4.39 -7.60
N HIS A 88 -0.64 -5.44 -7.99
CA HIS A 88 -1.48 -5.43 -9.19
C HIS A 88 -2.81 -4.68 -9.00
N SER A 89 -3.32 -4.68 -7.77
CA SER A 89 -4.56 -3.97 -7.41
C SER A 89 -4.33 -2.56 -6.86
N ASN A 90 -3.09 -2.06 -6.89
CA ASN A 90 -2.71 -0.74 -6.37
C ASN A 90 -3.19 -0.52 -4.91
N VAL A 91 -3.03 -1.51 -4.04
CA VAL A 91 -3.42 -1.44 -2.63
C VAL A 91 -2.20 -1.08 -1.77
N PRO A 92 -2.28 -0.03 -0.93
CA PRO A 92 -1.16 0.39 -0.10
C PRO A 92 -0.99 -0.53 1.12
N LEU A 93 0.22 -1.08 1.30
CA LEU A 93 0.61 -1.86 2.47
C LEU A 93 1.99 -1.42 2.97
N ILE A 94 2.20 -1.43 4.28
CA ILE A 94 3.51 -1.25 4.91
C ILE A 94 3.86 -2.55 5.62
N VAL A 95 4.85 -3.27 5.11
CA VAL A 95 5.26 -4.59 5.59
C VAL A 95 6.51 -4.46 6.44
N LEU A 96 6.41 -4.77 7.72
CA LEU A 96 7.48 -4.74 8.71
C LEU A 96 7.91 -6.18 9.01
N THR A 97 9.08 -6.57 8.53
CA THR A 97 9.63 -7.91 8.77
C THR A 97 10.75 -7.85 9.78
N ALA A 98 10.57 -8.48 10.94
CA ALA A 98 11.66 -8.62 11.90
C ALA A 98 12.73 -9.58 11.34
N ASP A 99 13.99 -9.27 11.59
CA ASP A 99 15.11 -10.10 11.10
C ASP A 99 16.17 -10.31 12.17
N ARG A 100 17.04 -11.29 11.92
CA ARG A 100 18.28 -11.48 12.70
C ARG A 100 19.24 -10.34 12.39
N PRO A 101 20.05 -9.91 13.39
CA PRO A 101 21.10 -8.95 13.15
C PRO A 101 22.17 -9.53 12.21
N HIS A 102 22.96 -8.66 11.62
CA HIS A 102 23.91 -9.00 10.55
C HIS A 102 24.86 -10.14 10.92
N GLU A 103 25.34 -10.18 12.18
CA GLU A 103 26.26 -11.20 12.69
C GLU A 103 25.66 -12.61 12.79
N LEU A 104 24.35 -12.75 12.71
CA LEU A 104 23.66 -14.04 12.74
C LEU A 104 23.22 -14.53 11.35
N ARG A 105 23.54 -13.78 10.30
CA ARG A 105 23.23 -14.16 8.91
C ARG A 105 24.32 -15.06 8.34
N GLN A 106 23.94 -16.04 7.53
CA GLN A 106 24.85 -16.98 6.83
C GLN A 106 25.77 -17.82 7.74
N VAL A 107 25.42 -17.93 9.01
CA VAL A 107 26.19 -18.73 10.01
C VAL A 107 25.38 -19.90 10.56
N GLY A 108 24.29 -20.29 9.88
CA GLY A 108 23.45 -21.41 10.31
C GLY A 108 22.52 -21.09 11.47
N ALA A 109 22.29 -19.82 11.80
CA ALA A 109 21.34 -19.42 12.84
C ALA A 109 19.90 -19.87 12.47
N PRO A 110 19.15 -20.44 13.44
CA PRO A 110 17.80 -20.96 13.15
C PRO A 110 16.85 -19.86 12.67
N GLN A 111 15.95 -20.22 11.75
CA GLN A 111 14.88 -19.34 11.22
C GLN A 111 15.47 -18.05 10.62
N THR A 112 16.59 -18.17 9.91
CA THR A 112 17.29 -17.07 9.23
C THR A 112 17.35 -17.35 7.75
N ILE A 113 16.86 -16.42 6.94
CA ILE A 113 16.91 -16.44 5.48
C ILE A 113 17.42 -15.08 4.99
N ASP A 114 17.71 -14.95 3.70
CA ASP A 114 17.96 -13.65 3.11
C ASP A 114 16.62 -12.92 2.91
N GLN A 115 16.41 -11.85 3.69
CA GLN A 115 15.23 -11.01 3.65
C GLN A 115 15.43 -9.70 2.85
N ILE A 116 16.66 -9.50 2.33
CA ILE A 116 17.00 -8.28 1.60
C ILE A 116 16.25 -8.24 0.26
N LYS A 117 15.43 -7.21 0.08
CA LYS A 117 14.57 -7.03 -1.11
C LYS A 117 13.76 -8.28 -1.45
N PHE A 118 13.27 -8.98 -0.43
CA PHE A 118 12.64 -10.30 -0.58
C PHE A 118 11.46 -10.28 -1.58
N TYR A 119 10.71 -9.18 -1.64
CA TYR A 119 9.57 -9.04 -2.57
C TYR A 119 9.97 -8.46 -3.93
N HIS A 120 11.25 -8.24 -4.18
CA HIS A 120 11.78 -7.76 -5.48
C HIS A 120 10.97 -6.58 -6.05
N GLY A 121 10.59 -6.63 -7.33
CA GLY A 121 9.84 -5.59 -8.01
C GLY A 121 8.36 -5.45 -7.60
N TYR A 122 7.85 -6.30 -6.69
CA TYR A 122 6.49 -6.18 -6.16
C TYR A 122 6.38 -5.16 -5.03
N ALA A 123 7.48 -4.87 -4.33
CA ALA A 123 7.54 -3.74 -3.40
C ALA A 123 8.03 -2.49 -4.12
N LYS A 124 7.31 -1.37 -3.99
CA LYS A 124 7.70 -0.06 -4.54
C LYS A 124 8.87 0.56 -3.79
N TYR A 125 8.93 0.31 -2.50
CA TYR A 125 9.97 0.77 -1.62
C TYR A 125 10.49 -0.37 -0.77
N PHE A 126 11.79 -0.40 -0.58
CA PHE A 126 12.47 -1.32 0.33
C PHE A 126 13.54 -0.56 1.11
N GLU A 127 13.57 -0.79 2.42
CA GLU A 127 14.64 -0.34 3.30
C GLU A 127 14.99 -1.42 4.31
N GLU A 128 16.27 -1.68 4.51
CA GLU A 128 16.75 -2.37 5.69
C GLU A 128 17.15 -1.34 6.73
N LEU A 129 16.51 -1.38 7.89
CA LEU A 129 16.83 -0.44 8.97
C LEU A 129 18.20 -0.72 9.56
N ALA A 130 18.87 0.33 10.01
CA ALA A 130 20.00 0.20 10.91
C ALA A 130 19.58 -0.48 12.22
N LEU A 131 20.52 -1.19 12.86
CA LEU A 131 20.28 -1.76 14.19
C LEU A 131 19.82 -0.68 15.17
N PRO A 132 18.81 -0.97 16.01
CA PRO A 132 18.27 0.01 16.93
C PRO A 132 19.31 0.58 17.92
N GLU A 133 19.46 1.88 17.94
CA GLU A 133 20.22 2.63 18.91
C GLU A 133 19.37 3.74 19.53
N GLU A 134 19.58 4.01 20.84
CA GLU A 134 18.81 4.99 21.61
C GLU A 134 19.44 6.37 21.53
N THR A 135 19.53 6.96 20.32
CA THR A 135 20.10 8.29 20.09
C THR A 135 19.14 9.19 19.32
N GLY A 136 19.23 10.51 19.48
CA GLY A 136 18.37 11.45 18.79
C GLY A 136 18.44 11.36 17.26
N SER A 137 19.64 11.13 16.73
CA SER A 137 19.84 10.93 15.28
C SER A 137 19.12 9.68 14.75
N MET A 138 19.15 8.59 15.52
CA MET A 138 18.51 7.33 15.13
C MET A 138 16.98 7.38 15.25
N TYR A 139 16.44 8.16 16.20
CA TYR A 139 15.00 8.43 16.23
C TYR A 139 14.56 9.24 15.01
N GLY A 140 15.34 10.27 14.64
CA GLY A 140 15.08 11.05 13.42
C GLY A 140 15.17 10.21 12.15
N TYR A 141 16.16 9.33 12.06
CA TYR A 141 16.35 8.40 10.95
C TYR A 141 15.14 7.48 10.78
N VAL A 142 14.75 6.75 11.83
CA VAL A 142 13.64 5.77 11.70
C VAL A 142 12.32 6.45 11.36
N ARG A 143 12.04 7.63 11.91
CA ARG A 143 10.89 8.44 11.54
C ARG A 143 10.93 8.84 10.07
N GLY A 144 12.09 9.27 9.57
CA GLY A 144 12.29 9.61 8.17
C GLY A 144 12.02 8.43 7.23
N VAL A 145 12.47 7.23 7.59
CA VAL A 145 12.18 6.00 6.83
C VAL A 145 10.68 5.69 6.82
N MET A 146 9.97 5.84 7.94
CA MET A 146 8.52 5.61 7.99
C MET A 146 7.74 6.62 7.13
N ARG A 147 8.14 7.90 7.13
CA ARG A 147 7.56 8.90 6.20
C ARG A 147 7.74 8.50 4.76
N LYS A 148 8.96 8.08 4.40
CA LYS A 148 9.24 7.65 3.04
C LYS A 148 8.45 6.39 2.67
N ALA A 149 8.37 5.40 3.54
CA ALA A 149 7.58 4.20 3.33
C ALA A 149 6.09 4.53 3.12
N TYR A 150 5.54 5.42 3.93
CA TYR A 150 4.17 5.92 3.78
C TYR A 150 3.97 6.61 2.43
N LEU A 151 4.82 7.61 2.11
CA LEU A 151 4.71 8.35 0.84
C LEU A 151 4.82 7.45 -0.37
N ASP A 152 5.81 6.55 -0.41
CA ASP A 152 5.99 5.63 -1.53
C ASP A 152 4.82 4.64 -1.66
N SER A 153 4.18 4.25 -0.54
CA SER A 153 2.98 3.41 -0.59
C SER A 153 1.74 4.16 -1.11
N MET A 154 1.65 5.47 -0.85
CA MET A 154 0.50 6.33 -1.16
C MET A 154 0.66 7.20 -2.41
N THR A 155 1.83 7.21 -3.05
CA THR A 155 1.98 7.87 -4.34
C THR A 155 1.29 7.05 -5.44
N LYS A 156 0.70 7.70 -6.41
CA LYS A 156 0.07 7.06 -7.59
C LYS A 156 1.11 6.23 -8.37
N SER A 157 0.92 5.01 -8.69
CA SER A 157 -0.07 4.02 -8.28
C SER A 157 0.27 3.47 -6.90
N TYR A 158 -0.69 3.35 -5.99
CA TYR A 158 -0.47 2.82 -4.65
C TYR A 158 0.22 1.44 -4.65
N GLY A 159 0.83 1.07 -3.52
CA GLY A 159 1.52 -0.22 -3.47
C GLY A 159 2.23 -0.49 -2.15
N VAL A 160 3.15 -1.42 -2.17
CA VAL A 160 3.76 -1.99 -0.98
C VAL A 160 5.09 -1.32 -0.65
N ALA A 161 5.26 -0.91 0.61
CA ALA A 161 6.56 -0.57 1.19
C ALA A 161 7.01 -1.72 2.11
N HIS A 162 8.21 -2.22 1.92
CA HIS A 162 8.81 -3.28 2.73
C HIS A 162 9.97 -2.74 3.55
N ILE A 163 9.88 -2.89 4.86
CA ILE A 163 10.91 -2.49 5.83
C ILE A 163 11.42 -3.74 6.56
N ASN A 164 12.68 -4.08 6.36
CA ASN A 164 13.33 -5.16 7.07
C ASN A 164 14.04 -4.63 8.32
N ILE A 165 13.81 -5.25 9.47
CA ILE A 165 14.16 -4.70 10.78
C ILE A 165 15.06 -5.69 11.52
N PRO A 166 16.39 -5.54 11.45
CA PRO A 166 17.31 -6.38 12.21
C PRO A 166 17.25 -6.03 13.70
N LEU A 167 17.04 -7.05 14.53
CA LEU A 167 16.86 -6.90 15.97
C LEU A 167 17.80 -7.84 16.74
N ARG A 168 18.57 -7.27 17.69
CA ARG A 168 19.38 -8.04 18.66
C ARG A 168 18.59 -8.33 19.91
N GLU A 169 18.93 -9.40 20.58
CA GLU A 169 18.46 -9.69 21.95
C GLU A 169 19.07 -8.73 22.97
N PRO A 170 18.36 -8.41 24.06
CA PRO A 170 17.04 -8.90 24.45
C PRO A 170 15.91 -8.28 23.62
N LEU A 171 14.87 -9.07 23.32
CA LEU A 171 13.73 -8.67 22.47
C LEU A 171 12.56 -8.05 23.26
N SER A 172 12.53 -8.21 24.57
CA SER A 172 11.48 -7.58 25.39
C SER A 172 11.72 -6.09 25.52
N PRO A 173 10.76 -5.23 25.10
CA PRO A 173 10.88 -3.80 25.32
C PRO A 173 10.88 -3.45 26.82
N ASP A 174 11.62 -2.42 27.19
CA ASP A 174 11.60 -1.84 28.53
C ASP A 174 10.47 -0.79 28.61
N LEU A 175 9.28 -1.22 29.00
CA LEU A 175 8.10 -0.33 29.04
C LEU A 175 8.22 0.77 30.11
N ALA A 176 9.10 0.61 31.11
CA ALA A 176 9.36 1.67 32.10
C ALA A 176 10.06 2.89 31.50
N LYS A 177 10.75 2.72 30.35
CA LYS A 177 11.45 3.78 29.62
C LYS A 177 10.73 4.20 28.35
N LEU A 178 9.52 3.71 28.12
CA LEU A 178 8.78 3.96 26.89
C LEU A 178 8.42 5.44 26.72
N ASP A 179 8.82 5.99 25.60
CA ASP A 179 8.49 7.35 25.20
C ASP A 179 8.30 7.44 23.67
N PHE A 180 7.07 7.45 23.26
CA PHE A 180 6.68 7.53 21.84
C PHE A 180 7.03 8.87 21.18
N THR A 181 7.32 9.91 21.96
CA THR A 181 7.56 11.26 21.43
C THR A 181 8.99 11.50 20.96
N ARG A 182 9.93 10.59 21.24
CA ARG A 182 11.33 10.72 20.86
C ARG A 182 11.51 10.98 19.36
N GLY A 183 12.20 12.05 19.05
CA GLY A 183 12.49 12.44 17.66
C GLY A 183 11.30 12.95 16.85
N ARG A 184 10.15 13.26 17.48
CA ARG A 184 9.05 13.97 16.80
C ARG A 184 9.51 15.31 16.24
N LEU A 185 8.95 15.71 15.10
CA LEU A 185 9.07 17.08 14.62
C LEU A 185 8.24 18.03 15.49
N ASN A 186 8.65 19.28 15.56
CA ASN A 186 7.91 20.33 16.30
C ASN A 186 6.58 20.70 15.60
N HIS A 187 6.39 20.28 14.37
CA HIS A 187 5.18 20.49 13.58
C HIS A 187 4.83 19.20 12.83
N PRO A 188 3.54 18.96 12.52
CA PRO A 188 3.13 17.81 11.73
C PRO A 188 3.86 17.75 10.39
N PHE A 189 4.18 16.54 9.96
CA PHE A 189 4.64 16.31 8.60
C PHE A 189 3.45 16.48 7.66
N THR A 190 3.61 17.36 6.68
CA THR A 190 2.61 17.58 5.63
C THR A 190 3.26 17.33 4.28
N TRP A 191 2.52 16.75 3.36
CA TRP A 191 2.91 16.61 1.97
C TRP A 191 1.74 17.03 1.09
N GLN A 192 2.02 17.45 -0.11
CA GLN A 192 1.02 17.85 -1.08
C GLN A 192 1.42 17.30 -2.44
N GLU A 193 0.48 16.66 -3.13
CA GLU A 193 0.68 16.35 -4.54
C GLU A 193 0.74 17.65 -5.35
N GLY A 194 1.60 17.66 -6.37
CA GLY A 194 1.66 18.79 -7.29
C GLY A 194 0.32 19.00 -8.00
N GLU A 195 -0.01 20.26 -8.33
CA GLU A 195 -1.20 20.57 -9.10
C GLU A 195 -1.14 19.88 -10.47
N LYS A 196 -2.24 19.23 -10.85
CA LYS A 196 -2.40 18.72 -12.21
C LYS A 196 -2.68 19.91 -13.11
N VAL A 197 -1.77 20.19 -14.03
CA VAL A 197 -2.00 21.16 -15.10
C VAL A 197 -3.03 20.54 -16.04
N LEU A 198 -4.21 21.15 -16.12
CA LEU A 198 -5.19 20.77 -17.12
C LEU A 198 -4.66 21.13 -18.49
N ALA A 199 -4.71 20.19 -19.44
CA ALA A 199 -4.48 20.50 -20.83
C ALA A 199 -5.58 21.48 -21.32
N PRO A 200 -5.25 22.41 -22.27
CA PRO A 200 -6.26 23.28 -22.86
C PRO A 200 -7.38 22.44 -23.47
N GLU A 201 -8.59 22.99 -23.43
CA GLU A 201 -9.77 22.37 -24.06
C GLU A 201 -9.50 22.06 -25.52
N ASP A 202 -9.56 20.80 -25.88
CA ASP A 202 -9.39 20.34 -27.27
C ASP A 202 -10.76 19.90 -27.80
N SER A 203 -11.32 20.67 -28.72
CA SER A 203 -12.58 20.37 -29.40
C SER A 203 -12.47 19.24 -30.45
N THR A 204 -11.33 18.58 -30.55
CA THR A 204 -11.05 17.56 -31.59
C THR A 204 -11.94 16.32 -31.52
N PHE A 205 -12.64 16.10 -30.41
CA PHE A 205 -13.50 14.93 -30.21
C PHE A 205 -14.98 15.16 -30.55
N GLN A 206 -15.39 16.41 -30.77
CA GLN A 206 -16.77 16.71 -31.13
C GLN A 206 -17.13 16.09 -32.49
N ASP A 207 -18.35 15.58 -32.60
CA ASP A 207 -18.91 14.96 -33.80
C ASP A 207 -18.19 13.70 -34.32
N LYS A 208 -17.25 13.15 -33.51
CA LYS A 208 -16.58 11.88 -33.82
C LYS A 208 -17.18 10.74 -33.00
N LYS A 209 -17.17 9.55 -33.59
CA LYS A 209 -17.58 8.30 -32.94
C LYS A 209 -16.50 7.84 -31.95
N GLY A 210 -16.73 7.99 -30.66
CA GLY A 210 -15.77 7.63 -29.62
C GLY A 210 -16.25 6.57 -28.65
N ILE A 211 -15.33 6.06 -27.86
CA ILE A 211 -15.60 5.25 -26.67
C ILE A 211 -14.75 5.74 -25.49
N ILE A 212 -15.32 5.60 -24.30
CA ILE A 212 -14.61 5.83 -23.04
C ILE A 212 -14.39 4.46 -22.39
N ILE A 213 -13.17 4.18 -21.93
CA ILE A 213 -12.82 2.96 -21.22
C ILE A 213 -12.43 3.34 -19.80
N CYS A 214 -13.12 2.78 -18.82
CA CYS A 214 -12.80 2.95 -17.41
C CYS A 214 -12.23 1.65 -16.87
N GLY A 215 -10.93 1.68 -16.55
CA GLY A 215 -10.19 0.56 -15.98
C GLY A 215 -10.44 0.37 -14.49
N GLY A 216 -9.70 -0.54 -13.89
CA GLY A 216 -9.78 -0.84 -12.46
C GLY A 216 -9.01 0.18 -11.63
N ASP A 217 -9.60 1.33 -11.34
CA ASP A 217 -9.10 2.29 -10.35
C ASP A 217 -10.12 2.43 -9.21
N ALA A 218 -9.97 1.60 -8.19
CA ALA A 218 -10.90 1.54 -7.06
C ALA A 218 -10.88 2.82 -6.19
N TYR A 219 -9.84 3.65 -6.32
CA TYR A 219 -9.65 4.89 -5.54
C TYR A 219 -9.97 6.16 -6.34
N ALA A 220 -10.47 6.00 -7.56
CA ALA A 220 -10.85 7.14 -8.37
C ALA A 220 -12.15 7.77 -7.87
N ASP A 221 -12.16 9.08 -7.74
CA ASP A 221 -13.30 9.89 -7.30
C ASP A 221 -13.70 10.89 -8.41
N TYR A 222 -13.84 10.36 -9.63
CA TYR A 222 -14.18 11.16 -10.82
C TYR A 222 -15.34 10.59 -11.63
N GLN A 223 -16.15 9.70 -11.04
CA GLN A 223 -17.21 9.00 -11.79
C GLN A 223 -18.24 9.97 -12.36
N GLN A 224 -18.59 11.03 -11.62
CA GLN A 224 -19.55 12.03 -12.06
C GLN A 224 -19.03 12.83 -13.26
N GLU A 225 -17.77 13.24 -13.22
CA GLU A 225 -17.12 14.02 -14.29
C GLU A 225 -16.98 13.18 -15.56
N VAL A 226 -16.62 11.90 -15.42
CA VAL A 226 -16.53 11.00 -16.57
C VAL A 226 -17.90 10.71 -17.17
N LEU A 227 -18.96 10.59 -16.37
CA LEU A 227 -20.33 10.45 -16.89
C LEU A 227 -20.77 11.70 -17.64
N GLN A 228 -20.49 12.90 -17.12
CA GLN A 228 -20.76 14.16 -17.81
C GLN A 228 -19.98 14.26 -19.13
N LEU A 229 -18.71 13.80 -19.14
CA LEU A 229 -17.91 13.73 -20.36
C LEU A 229 -18.52 12.75 -21.37
N ALA A 230 -18.97 11.58 -20.91
CA ALA A 230 -19.62 10.58 -21.75
C ALA A 230 -20.91 11.12 -22.40
N GLU A 231 -21.71 11.87 -21.63
CA GLU A 231 -22.91 12.57 -22.15
C GLU A 231 -22.56 13.65 -23.16
N TYR A 232 -21.58 14.49 -22.84
CA TYR A 232 -21.13 15.58 -23.72
C TYR A 232 -20.61 15.06 -25.07
N LEU A 233 -19.80 14.01 -25.04
CA LEU A 233 -19.25 13.37 -26.24
C LEU A 233 -20.20 12.37 -26.91
N LYS A 234 -21.35 12.06 -26.28
CA LYS A 234 -22.27 10.99 -26.69
C LYS A 234 -21.55 9.65 -26.92
N ALA A 235 -20.53 9.37 -26.11
CA ALA A 235 -19.66 8.21 -26.21
C ALA A 235 -20.06 7.14 -25.17
N PRO A 236 -20.25 5.87 -25.57
CA PRO A 236 -20.47 4.80 -24.61
C PRO A 236 -19.24 4.61 -23.72
N LEU A 237 -19.50 4.26 -22.45
CA LEU A 237 -18.50 4.01 -21.41
C LEU A 237 -18.41 2.51 -21.16
N LEU A 238 -17.27 1.92 -21.49
CA LEU A 238 -16.98 0.50 -21.21
C LEU A 238 -16.44 0.37 -19.79
N ALA A 239 -17.27 -0.16 -18.89
CA ALA A 239 -16.97 -0.23 -17.48
C ALA A 239 -16.33 -1.57 -17.10
N ASP A 240 -15.03 -1.56 -16.70
CA ASP A 240 -14.41 -2.71 -16.06
C ASP A 240 -15.12 -3.07 -14.74
N PRO A 241 -15.17 -4.34 -14.32
CA PRO A 241 -15.76 -4.73 -13.04
C PRO A 241 -15.17 -3.99 -11.82
N LEU A 242 -13.92 -3.55 -11.91
CA LEU A 242 -13.21 -2.85 -10.83
C LEU A 242 -13.23 -1.33 -10.95
N SER A 243 -13.92 -0.78 -11.96
CA SER A 243 -13.96 0.67 -12.21
C SER A 243 -14.96 1.45 -11.34
N ASN A 244 -15.78 0.75 -10.52
CA ASN A 244 -16.91 1.28 -9.76
C ASN A 244 -18.06 1.88 -10.61
N PHE A 245 -17.91 2.03 -11.93
CA PHE A 245 -18.99 2.55 -12.79
C PHE A 245 -20.18 1.61 -12.90
N ARG A 246 -20.02 0.30 -12.69
CA ARG A 246 -21.13 -0.67 -12.71
C ARG A 246 -22.14 -0.49 -11.58
N ASN A 247 -21.85 0.37 -10.60
CA ASN A 247 -22.76 0.73 -9.52
C ASN A 247 -23.75 1.86 -9.93
N TYR A 248 -23.58 2.44 -11.11
CA TYR A 248 -24.43 3.51 -11.62
C TYR A 248 -25.39 2.99 -12.68
N GLU A 249 -26.66 3.36 -12.58
CA GLU A 249 -27.65 3.14 -13.63
C GLU A 249 -27.58 4.28 -14.64
N HIS A 250 -26.95 4.06 -15.78
CA HIS A 250 -26.82 5.07 -16.82
C HIS A 250 -26.80 4.44 -18.21
N PRO A 251 -27.53 4.98 -19.22
CA PRO A 251 -27.68 4.33 -20.53
C PRO A 251 -26.40 4.25 -21.35
N LEU A 252 -25.40 5.06 -21.05
CA LEU A 252 -24.10 5.02 -21.73
C LEU A 252 -23.12 4.03 -21.07
N ILE A 253 -23.41 3.47 -19.89
CA ILE A 253 -22.55 2.48 -19.24
C ILE A 253 -22.81 1.11 -19.87
N ILE A 254 -21.74 0.52 -20.38
CA ILE A 254 -21.73 -0.82 -20.98
C ILE A 254 -20.87 -1.74 -20.11
N ASP A 255 -21.48 -2.68 -19.44
CA ASP A 255 -20.84 -3.60 -18.48
C ASP A 255 -20.50 -4.98 -19.09
N SER A 256 -21.14 -5.35 -20.20
CA SER A 256 -20.99 -6.64 -20.87
C SER A 256 -20.21 -6.57 -22.19
N TYR A 257 -19.42 -5.53 -22.38
CA TYR A 257 -18.69 -5.24 -23.62
C TYR A 257 -17.72 -6.35 -24.03
N ASP A 258 -17.12 -7.04 -23.10
CA ASP A 258 -16.19 -8.15 -23.35
C ASP A 258 -16.86 -9.36 -24.02
N ALA A 259 -18.16 -9.56 -23.82
CA ALA A 259 -18.92 -10.62 -24.44
C ALA A 259 -19.10 -10.39 -25.95
N PHE A 260 -19.61 -9.22 -26.36
CA PHE A 260 -19.89 -8.96 -27.77
C PHE A 260 -18.66 -8.49 -28.56
N LEU A 261 -17.67 -7.86 -27.93
CA LEU A 261 -16.42 -7.50 -28.57
C LEU A 261 -15.51 -8.69 -28.92
N LYS A 262 -15.87 -9.93 -28.56
CA LYS A 262 -15.22 -11.14 -29.08
C LYS A 262 -15.51 -11.35 -30.57
N SER A 263 -16.63 -10.84 -31.09
CA SER A 263 -16.98 -10.92 -32.50
C SER A 263 -16.17 -9.93 -33.34
N ASN A 264 -15.45 -10.41 -34.37
CA ASN A 264 -14.72 -9.56 -35.31
C ASN A 264 -15.68 -8.66 -36.11
N ALA A 265 -16.85 -9.14 -36.48
CA ALA A 265 -17.84 -8.36 -37.22
C ALA A 265 -18.31 -7.16 -36.41
N ILE A 266 -18.65 -7.39 -35.13
CA ILE A 266 -19.07 -6.31 -34.22
C ILE A 266 -17.95 -5.30 -33.99
N ARG A 267 -16.72 -5.77 -33.78
CA ARG A 267 -15.57 -4.87 -33.62
C ARG A 267 -15.35 -3.96 -34.83
N GLN A 268 -15.54 -4.45 -36.03
CA GLN A 268 -15.40 -3.66 -37.25
C GLN A 268 -16.53 -2.63 -37.39
N GLU A 269 -17.76 -2.99 -37.07
CA GLU A 269 -18.93 -2.13 -37.11
C GLU A 269 -18.84 -1.00 -36.06
N LEU A 270 -18.40 -1.36 -34.84
CA LEU A 270 -18.31 -0.42 -33.70
C LEU A 270 -16.96 0.30 -33.61
N LYS A 271 -16.08 0.17 -34.61
CA LYS A 271 -14.75 0.76 -34.60
C LYS A 271 -14.83 2.28 -34.31
N PRO A 272 -14.20 2.74 -33.18
CA PRO A 272 -14.22 4.15 -32.82
C PRO A 272 -13.18 4.95 -33.61
N GLU A 273 -13.39 6.26 -33.70
CA GLU A 273 -12.44 7.23 -34.23
C GLU A 273 -11.50 7.75 -33.14
N PHE A 274 -11.93 7.69 -31.86
CA PHE A 274 -11.11 7.98 -30.70
C PHE A 274 -11.44 7.10 -29.50
N ILE A 275 -10.49 6.97 -28.59
CA ILE A 275 -10.61 6.26 -27.31
C ILE A 275 -10.08 7.19 -26.22
N ILE A 276 -10.88 7.38 -25.16
CA ILE A 276 -10.41 8.00 -23.91
C ILE A 276 -10.33 6.88 -22.86
N HIS A 277 -9.18 6.76 -22.21
CA HIS A 277 -8.94 5.70 -21.23
C HIS A 277 -8.55 6.30 -19.88
N PHE A 278 -9.35 5.99 -18.86
CA PHE A 278 -9.14 6.33 -17.46
C PHE A 278 -8.64 5.14 -16.66
#